data_d2168731e7e31b569a8a4ccfcf5b37df
#
_entry.id   d2168731e7e31b569a8a4ccfcf5b37df
#
_cell.length_a   1.000
_cell.length_b   1.000
_cell.length_c   1.000
_cell.angle_alpha   90.00
_cell.angle_beta   90.00
_cell.angle_gamma   90.00
#
_symmetry.space_group_name_H-M   'P 1'
#
loop_
_entity.id
_entity.type
_entity.pdbx_description
1 polymer ?
#
loop_
_entity_poly.entity_id
_entity_poly.type
_entity_poly.pdbx_seq_one_letter_code
_entity_poly.pdbx_strand_id
1 'polypeptide(L)'
;GALLLLAGAPPLLAAVAAVAVPAVLTRALHLDGLADTADGLGSGRPAEDALRIMKRSDIGPFGVVTLVLVLLGQVAAVAGLYAGSAARGAVAVVVAGVTARLALTLACRTGVPPARPDGLGAAVAGAVPVRSAAVAALLVMAACAAAGALFGPYGAVQHALAAVAGLIAAQLLLRHCVRRFGGVTGDVFGALAETAATVALVALTLGS
;
A
#
# COMPACT_ATOMS: atom_id res chain seq x y z
N GLY A 1 8.19 -10.15 11.85
CA GLY A 1 8.18 -11.43 11.12
C GLY A 1 9.51 -12.17 11.24
N ALA A 2 10.60 -11.61 10.70
CA ALA A 2 11.90 -12.30 10.66
C ALA A 2 12.41 -12.79 12.02
N LEU A 3 12.25 -12.00 13.09
CA LEU A 3 12.64 -12.43 14.44
C LEU A 3 11.88 -13.66 14.94
N LEU A 4 10.61 -13.80 14.57
CA LEU A 4 9.82 -14.99 14.90
C LEU A 4 10.34 -16.24 14.19
N LEU A 5 10.74 -16.11 12.91
CA LEU A 5 11.36 -17.22 12.17
C LEU A 5 12.67 -17.66 12.82
N LEU A 6 13.51 -16.70 13.25
CA LEU A 6 14.75 -17.01 13.97
C LEU A 6 14.49 -17.71 15.32
N ALA A 7 13.34 -17.44 15.95
CA ALA A 7 12.88 -18.11 17.15
C ALA A 7 12.18 -19.46 16.89
N GLY A 8 12.15 -19.94 15.63
CA GLY A 8 11.55 -21.23 15.25
C GLY A 8 10.06 -21.19 14.95
N ALA A 9 9.44 -20.02 14.83
CA ALA A 9 8.02 -19.91 14.49
C ALA A 9 7.77 -20.34 13.03
N PRO A 10 6.59 -20.92 12.69
CA PRO A 10 6.25 -21.25 11.34
C PRO A 10 6.07 -19.99 10.46
N PRO A 11 6.35 -20.09 9.13
CA PRO A 11 6.26 -18.95 8.20
C PRO A 11 4.93 -18.20 8.24
N LEU A 12 3.82 -18.90 8.41
CA LEU A 12 2.48 -18.29 8.49
C LEU A 12 2.36 -17.36 9.73
N LEU A 13 2.83 -17.78 10.90
CA LEU A 13 2.77 -16.94 12.10
C LEU A 13 3.68 -15.71 11.96
N ALA A 14 4.86 -15.91 11.37
CA ALA A 14 5.78 -14.81 11.08
C ALA A 14 5.17 -13.81 10.08
N ALA A 15 4.42 -14.27 9.09
CA ALA A 15 3.70 -13.44 8.13
C ALA A 15 2.56 -12.66 8.78
N VAL A 16 1.75 -13.30 9.62
CA VAL A 16 0.71 -12.61 10.40
C VAL A 16 1.32 -11.48 11.23
N ALA A 17 2.43 -11.73 11.93
CA ALA A 17 3.12 -10.70 12.70
C ALA A 17 3.70 -9.57 11.81
N ALA A 18 4.20 -9.90 10.62
CA ALA A 18 4.73 -8.90 9.69
C ALA A 18 3.65 -7.93 9.19
N VAL A 19 2.42 -8.40 9.02
CA VAL A 19 1.26 -7.59 8.62
C VAL A 19 0.63 -6.89 9.82
N ALA A 20 0.50 -7.58 10.96
CA ALA A 20 -0.16 -7.03 12.14
C ALA A 20 0.65 -5.93 12.84
N VAL A 21 1.98 -6.04 12.91
CA VAL A 21 2.81 -5.07 13.63
C VAL A 21 2.67 -3.65 13.06
N PRO A 22 2.79 -3.39 11.74
CA PRO A 22 2.52 -2.07 11.19
C PRO A 22 1.09 -1.58 11.47
N ALA A 23 0.10 -2.47 11.39
CA ALA A 23 -1.29 -2.12 11.67
C ALA A 23 -1.47 -1.64 13.12
N VAL A 24 -0.91 -2.36 14.09
CA VAL A 24 -0.97 -1.98 15.51
C VAL A 24 -0.23 -0.66 15.76
N LEU A 25 0.98 -0.50 15.24
CA LEU A 25 1.80 0.70 15.45
C LEU A 25 1.16 1.97 14.85
N THR A 26 0.41 1.83 13.77
CA THR A 26 -0.29 2.94 13.12
C THR A 26 -1.75 3.06 13.59
N ARG A 27 -2.18 2.30 14.59
CA ARG A 27 -3.57 2.21 15.06
C ARG A 27 -4.54 1.87 13.92
N ALA A 28 -4.08 1.07 12.97
CA ALA A 28 -4.81 0.61 11.79
C ALA A 28 -5.34 1.72 10.85
N LEU A 29 -4.84 2.95 10.97
CA LEU A 29 -5.34 4.11 10.18
C LEU A 29 -5.33 3.87 8.68
N HIS A 30 -4.33 3.14 8.16
CA HIS A 30 -4.27 2.84 6.72
C HIS A 30 -5.29 1.76 6.31
N LEU A 31 -5.60 0.81 7.20
CA LEU A 31 -6.63 -0.22 6.97
C LEU A 31 -8.03 0.39 7.03
N ASP A 32 -8.27 1.27 7.97
CA ASP A 32 -9.50 2.07 8.07
C ASP A 32 -9.72 2.87 6.77
N GLY A 33 -8.71 3.60 6.32
CA GLY A 33 -8.77 4.32 5.06
C GLY A 33 -9.00 3.44 3.84
N LEU A 34 -8.46 2.20 3.82
CA LEU A 34 -8.75 1.22 2.78
C LEU A 34 -10.22 0.82 2.78
N ALA A 35 -10.78 0.51 3.95
CA ALA A 35 -12.17 0.13 4.11
C ALA A 35 -13.12 1.26 3.70
N ASP A 36 -12.90 2.47 4.21
CA ASP A 36 -13.71 3.65 3.91
C ASP A 36 -13.70 3.99 2.43
N THR A 37 -12.51 3.94 1.80
CA THR A 37 -12.38 4.16 0.36
C THR A 37 -13.13 3.10 -0.45
N ALA A 38 -13.06 1.83 -0.03
CA ALA A 38 -13.79 0.75 -0.68
C ALA A 38 -15.30 0.93 -0.57
N ASP A 39 -15.81 1.32 0.61
CA ASP A 39 -17.23 1.59 0.81
C ASP A 39 -17.69 2.82 0.03
N GLY A 40 -16.90 3.89 0.01
CA GLY A 40 -17.18 5.06 -0.81
C GLY A 40 -17.27 4.76 -2.30
N LEU A 41 -16.31 4.01 -2.84
CA LEU A 41 -16.28 3.60 -4.26
C LEU A 41 -17.41 2.61 -4.58
N GLY A 42 -17.60 1.61 -3.72
CA GLY A 42 -18.60 0.55 -3.89
C GLY A 42 -20.05 1.03 -3.78
N SER A 43 -20.26 2.16 -3.11
CA SER A 43 -21.61 2.74 -2.93
C SER A 43 -22.30 3.12 -4.23
N GLY A 44 -21.55 3.40 -5.30
CA GLY A 44 -22.07 3.88 -6.58
C GLY A 44 -22.75 5.26 -6.53
N ARG A 45 -22.78 5.93 -5.36
CA ARG A 45 -23.49 7.17 -5.13
C ARG A 45 -22.72 8.41 -5.65
N PRO A 46 -23.38 9.58 -5.84
CA PRO A 46 -22.67 10.82 -6.15
C PRO A 46 -21.53 11.12 -5.17
N ALA A 47 -20.54 11.91 -5.61
CA ALA A 47 -19.31 12.17 -4.86
C ALA A 47 -19.55 12.63 -3.41
N GLU A 48 -20.49 13.56 -3.20
CA GLU A 48 -20.81 14.10 -1.88
C GLU A 48 -21.34 13.02 -0.92
N ASP A 49 -22.23 12.14 -1.41
CA ASP A 49 -22.79 11.05 -0.62
C ASP A 49 -21.73 9.96 -0.34
N ALA A 50 -20.90 9.63 -1.33
CA ALA A 50 -19.80 8.70 -1.15
C ALA A 50 -18.81 9.21 -0.09
N LEU A 51 -18.46 10.49 -0.13
CA LEU A 51 -17.61 11.14 0.88
C LEU A 51 -18.27 11.18 2.27
N ARG A 52 -19.61 11.26 2.37
CA ARG A 52 -20.33 11.12 3.65
C ARG A 52 -20.27 9.68 4.17
N ILE A 53 -20.38 8.68 3.30
CA ILE A 53 -20.23 7.27 3.68
C ILE A 53 -18.86 7.03 4.30
N MET A 54 -17.78 7.53 3.67
CA MET A 54 -16.40 7.42 4.16
C MET A 54 -16.14 8.12 5.51
N LYS A 55 -17.03 8.99 5.98
CA LYS A 55 -16.94 9.66 7.30
C LYS A 55 -17.71 8.94 8.41
N ARG A 56 -18.42 7.86 8.09
CA ARG A 56 -19.16 7.11 9.10
C ARG A 56 -18.20 6.30 9.96
N SER A 57 -18.62 6.03 11.19
CA SER A 57 -17.87 5.18 12.12
C SER A 57 -18.18 3.68 11.93
N ASP A 58 -19.14 3.33 11.10
CA ASP A 58 -19.53 1.97 10.76
C ASP A 58 -18.87 1.54 9.44
N ILE A 59 -18.37 0.32 9.42
CA ILE A 59 -17.79 -0.28 8.22
C ILE A 59 -18.90 -0.90 7.35
N GLY A 60 -18.85 -0.63 6.05
CA GLY A 60 -19.78 -1.22 5.10
C GLY A 60 -19.30 -2.56 4.52
N PRO A 61 -20.15 -3.24 3.72
CA PRO A 61 -19.83 -4.56 3.18
C PRO A 61 -18.63 -4.56 2.23
N PHE A 62 -18.43 -3.50 1.45
CA PHE A 62 -17.27 -3.40 0.54
C PHE A 62 -15.97 -3.23 1.31
N GLY A 63 -15.97 -2.45 2.40
CA GLY A 63 -14.83 -2.30 3.31
C GLY A 63 -14.45 -3.63 3.94
N VAL A 64 -15.41 -4.37 4.50
CA VAL A 64 -15.16 -5.68 5.11
C VAL A 64 -14.56 -6.67 4.10
N VAL A 65 -15.18 -6.83 2.92
CA VAL A 65 -14.68 -7.75 1.89
C VAL A 65 -13.28 -7.35 1.44
N THR A 66 -13.04 -6.06 1.22
CA THR A 66 -11.73 -5.55 0.77
C THR A 66 -10.65 -5.80 1.82
N LEU A 67 -10.91 -5.51 3.09
CA LEU A 67 -9.97 -5.78 4.19
C LEU A 67 -9.62 -7.26 4.29
N VAL A 68 -10.63 -8.14 4.27
CA VAL A 68 -10.42 -9.59 4.36
C VAL A 68 -9.54 -10.07 3.21
N LEU A 69 -9.86 -9.71 1.97
CA LEU A 69 -9.11 -10.18 0.80
C LEU A 69 -7.69 -9.61 0.77
N VAL A 70 -7.51 -8.32 1.09
CA VAL A 70 -6.19 -7.68 1.11
C VAL A 70 -5.31 -8.28 2.21
N LEU A 71 -5.81 -8.41 3.44
CA LEU A 71 -5.03 -8.96 4.55
C LEU A 71 -4.69 -10.44 4.34
N LEU A 72 -5.64 -11.25 3.84
CA LEU A 72 -5.37 -12.64 3.48
C LEU A 72 -4.32 -12.73 2.36
N GLY A 73 -4.43 -11.89 1.33
CA GLY A 73 -3.46 -11.83 0.24
C GLY A 73 -2.06 -11.45 0.72
N GLN A 74 -1.94 -10.43 1.58
CA GLN A 74 -0.66 -10.04 2.17
C GLN A 74 -0.06 -11.15 3.02
N VAL A 75 -0.84 -11.76 3.93
CA VAL A 75 -0.37 -12.85 4.79
C VAL A 75 0.07 -14.04 3.94
N ALA A 76 -0.72 -14.44 2.93
CA ALA A 76 -0.37 -15.55 2.05
C ALA A 76 0.92 -15.28 1.26
N ALA A 77 1.06 -14.07 0.68
CA ALA A 77 2.26 -13.68 -0.06
C ALA A 77 3.51 -13.70 0.84
N VAL A 78 3.44 -13.08 2.02
CA VAL A 78 4.56 -13.03 2.97
C VAL A 78 4.90 -14.43 3.51
N ALA A 79 3.89 -15.27 3.79
CA ALA A 79 4.11 -16.65 4.25
C ALA A 79 4.85 -17.48 3.19
N GLY A 80 4.45 -17.38 1.92
CA GLY A 80 5.13 -18.04 0.81
C GLY A 80 6.60 -17.59 0.67
N LEU A 81 6.85 -16.29 0.74
CA LEU A 81 8.19 -15.73 0.67
C LEU A 81 9.07 -16.18 1.86
N TYR A 82 8.52 -16.21 3.07
CA TYR A 82 9.21 -16.69 4.27
C TYR A 82 9.48 -18.21 4.22
N ALA A 83 8.59 -18.99 3.63
CA ALA A 83 8.80 -20.43 3.45
C ALA A 83 10.00 -20.72 2.52
N GLY A 84 10.22 -19.89 1.51
CA GLY A 84 11.39 -19.98 0.64
C GLY A 84 12.68 -19.49 1.30
N SER A 85 12.64 -18.34 1.97
CA SER A 85 13.80 -17.74 2.65
C SER A 85 13.38 -16.64 3.62
N ALA A 86 13.84 -16.69 4.87
CA ALA A 86 13.62 -15.65 5.86
C ALA A 86 14.15 -14.27 5.38
N ALA A 87 15.30 -14.25 4.70
CA ALA A 87 15.89 -13.03 4.15
C ALA A 87 15.05 -12.46 3.01
N ARG A 88 14.60 -13.29 2.06
CA ARG A 88 13.74 -12.85 0.95
C ARG A 88 12.42 -12.28 1.45
N GLY A 89 11.75 -12.98 2.38
CA GLY A 89 10.52 -12.49 2.97
C GLY A 89 10.70 -11.17 3.74
N ALA A 90 11.78 -11.01 4.49
CA ALA A 90 12.08 -9.77 5.20
C ALA A 90 12.32 -8.59 4.24
N VAL A 91 13.12 -8.79 3.19
CA VAL A 91 13.39 -7.77 2.16
C VAL A 91 12.10 -7.42 1.41
N ALA A 92 11.26 -8.41 1.07
CA ALA A 92 10.00 -8.19 0.39
C ALA A 92 9.04 -7.29 1.22
N VAL A 93 8.93 -7.53 2.53
CA VAL A 93 8.13 -6.68 3.44
C VAL A 93 8.66 -5.24 3.46
N VAL A 94 9.98 -5.06 3.50
CA VAL A 94 10.60 -3.72 3.46
C VAL A 94 10.31 -3.04 2.13
N VAL A 95 10.52 -3.72 1.01
CA VAL A 95 10.26 -3.18 -0.35
C VAL A 95 8.80 -2.79 -0.51
N ALA A 96 7.86 -3.62 -0.05
CA ALA A 96 6.44 -3.30 -0.08
C ALA A 96 6.12 -2.05 0.76
N GLY A 97 6.68 -1.96 1.97
CA GLY A 97 6.50 -0.80 2.85
C GLY A 97 7.06 0.51 2.27
N VAL A 98 8.24 0.45 1.67
CA VAL A 98 8.86 1.63 1.01
C VAL A 98 8.08 2.03 -0.24
N THR A 99 7.61 1.06 -1.03
CA THR A 99 6.74 1.29 -2.19
C THR A 99 5.43 1.98 -1.78
N ALA A 100 4.81 1.53 -0.68
CA ALA A 100 3.63 2.16 -0.11
C ALA A 100 3.89 3.64 0.26
N ARG A 101 5.01 3.95 0.91
CA ARG A 101 5.37 5.33 1.26
C ARG A 101 5.62 6.20 0.03
N LEU A 102 6.25 5.66 -1.00
CA LEU A 102 6.40 6.36 -2.27
C LEU A 102 5.05 6.63 -2.93
N ALA A 103 4.09 5.69 -2.89
CA ALA A 103 2.75 5.91 -3.40
C ALA A 103 2.06 7.10 -2.72
N LEU A 104 2.24 7.27 -1.39
CA LEU A 104 1.74 8.45 -0.66
C LEU A 104 2.42 9.75 -1.13
N THR A 105 3.75 9.74 -1.29
CA THR A 105 4.51 10.89 -1.80
C THR A 105 4.01 11.31 -3.19
N LEU A 106 3.77 10.34 -4.07
CA LEU A 106 3.24 10.58 -5.41
C LEU A 106 1.79 11.10 -5.38
N ALA A 107 0.99 10.70 -4.40
CA ALA A 107 -0.38 11.20 -4.23
C ALA A 107 -0.43 12.63 -3.66
N CYS A 108 0.63 13.07 -2.97
CA CYS A 108 0.76 14.46 -2.49
C CYS A 108 1.36 15.42 -3.53
N ARG A 109 1.66 14.97 -4.76
CA ARG A 109 2.32 15.82 -5.76
C ARG A 109 1.43 16.94 -6.27
N THR A 110 2.05 18.02 -6.72
CA THR A 110 1.38 19.13 -7.41
C THR A 110 0.50 18.60 -8.56
N GLY A 111 -0.73 19.11 -8.62
CA GLY A 111 -1.73 18.67 -9.60
C GLY A 111 -2.71 17.61 -9.10
N VAL A 112 -2.54 17.08 -7.88
CA VAL A 112 -3.54 16.22 -7.23
C VAL A 112 -4.40 17.10 -6.31
N PRO A 113 -5.71 17.23 -6.57
CA PRO A 113 -6.59 18.05 -5.76
C PRO A 113 -7.03 17.34 -4.48
N PRO A 114 -7.37 18.07 -3.40
CA PRO A 114 -8.08 17.52 -2.25
C PRO A 114 -9.56 17.31 -2.60
N ALA A 115 -10.18 16.26 -2.06
CA ALA A 115 -11.62 15.99 -2.24
C ALA A 115 -12.52 16.82 -1.29
N ARG A 116 -11.93 17.40 -0.24
CA ARG A 116 -12.61 18.21 0.78
C ARG A 116 -11.76 19.41 1.13
N PRO A 117 -12.34 20.52 1.60
CA PRO A 117 -11.58 21.69 2.02
C PRO A 117 -10.86 21.50 3.35
N ASP A 118 -11.17 20.44 4.09
CA ASP A 118 -10.67 20.11 5.42
C ASP A 118 -10.00 18.72 5.48
N GLY A 119 -9.34 18.47 6.59
CA GLY A 119 -8.71 17.18 6.91
C GLY A 119 -7.34 16.98 6.27
N LEU A 120 -6.81 15.74 6.44
CA LEU A 120 -5.44 15.40 6.00
C LEU A 120 -5.26 15.58 4.49
N GLY A 121 -6.27 15.22 3.68
CA GLY A 121 -6.22 15.39 2.23
C GLY A 121 -5.95 16.83 1.84
N ALA A 122 -6.67 17.80 2.44
CA ALA A 122 -6.49 19.22 2.19
C ALA A 122 -5.10 19.74 2.65
N ALA A 123 -4.60 19.22 3.77
CA ALA A 123 -3.33 19.64 4.34
C ALA A 123 -2.11 19.26 3.48
N VAL A 124 -2.19 18.13 2.73
CA VAL A 124 -1.01 17.56 2.03
C VAL A 124 -1.17 17.48 0.51
N ALA A 125 -2.39 17.65 -0.04
CA ALA A 125 -2.60 17.63 -1.48
C ALA A 125 -1.80 18.77 -2.17
N GLY A 126 -1.06 18.40 -3.22
CA GLY A 126 -0.25 19.35 -3.97
C GLY A 126 1.02 19.86 -3.26
N ALA A 127 1.31 19.39 -2.03
CA ALA A 127 2.46 19.86 -1.23
C ALA A 127 3.83 19.44 -1.80
N VAL A 128 3.89 18.38 -2.60
CA VAL A 128 5.13 17.84 -3.15
C VAL A 128 5.35 18.32 -4.58
N PRO A 129 6.41 19.08 -4.87
CA PRO A 129 6.77 19.43 -6.25
C PRO A 129 7.01 18.20 -7.11
N VAL A 130 6.58 18.23 -8.38
CA VAL A 130 6.74 17.10 -9.30
C VAL A 130 8.19 16.63 -9.41
N ARG A 131 9.16 17.57 -9.41
CA ARG A 131 10.60 17.24 -9.45
C ARG A 131 11.04 16.46 -8.23
N SER A 132 10.60 16.86 -7.04
CA SER A 132 10.93 16.16 -5.78
C SER A 132 10.29 14.77 -5.74
N ALA A 133 9.05 14.63 -6.22
CA ALA A 133 8.38 13.35 -6.36
C ALA A 133 9.12 12.41 -7.33
N ALA A 134 9.62 12.92 -8.46
CA ALA A 134 10.40 12.16 -9.42
C ALA A 134 11.74 11.70 -8.84
N VAL A 135 12.46 12.58 -8.13
CA VAL A 135 13.72 12.22 -7.45
C VAL A 135 13.45 11.14 -6.39
N ALA A 136 12.42 11.30 -5.56
CA ALA A 136 12.03 10.28 -4.58
C ALA A 136 11.74 8.94 -5.26
N ALA A 137 11.02 8.95 -6.39
CA ALA A 137 10.72 7.74 -7.16
C ALA A 137 12.00 7.06 -7.66
N LEU A 138 12.94 7.80 -8.23
CA LEU A 138 14.22 7.26 -8.71
C LEU A 138 15.03 6.64 -7.57
N LEU A 139 15.13 7.33 -6.43
CA LEU A 139 15.88 6.84 -5.26
C LEU A 139 15.26 5.57 -4.68
N VAL A 140 13.94 5.53 -4.53
CA VAL A 140 13.23 4.36 -4.02
C VAL A 140 13.35 3.19 -5.00
N MET A 141 13.20 3.42 -6.30
CA MET A 141 13.38 2.37 -7.31
C MET A 141 14.79 1.79 -7.30
N ALA A 142 15.82 2.65 -7.20
CA ALA A 142 17.21 2.21 -7.07
C ALA A 142 17.42 1.41 -5.78
N ALA A 143 16.84 1.83 -4.65
CA ALA A 143 16.92 1.12 -3.38
C ALA A 143 16.22 -0.25 -3.44
N CYS A 144 15.05 -0.35 -4.09
CA CYS A 144 14.36 -1.63 -4.29
C CYS A 144 15.17 -2.59 -5.16
N ALA A 145 15.76 -2.08 -6.26
CA ALA A 145 16.65 -2.88 -7.11
C ALA A 145 17.91 -3.34 -6.36
N ALA A 146 18.55 -2.45 -5.58
CA ALA A 146 19.72 -2.78 -4.77
C ALA A 146 19.40 -3.83 -3.69
N ALA A 147 18.25 -3.72 -3.02
CA ALA A 147 17.77 -4.72 -2.06
C ALA A 147 17.54 -6.08 -2.73
N GLY A 148 16.97 -6.10 -3.93
CA GLY A 148 16.79 -7.30 -4.72
C GLY A 148 18.11 -7.91 -5.22
N ALA A 149 19.13 -7.09 -5.49
CA ALA A 149 20.45 -7.53 -5.95
C ALA A 149 21.17 -8.45 -4.92
N LEU A 150 20.76 -8.40 -3.65
CA LEU A 150 21.22 -9.36 -2.63
C LEU A 150 20.87 -10.82 -3.00
N PHE A 151 19.92 -11.02 -3.89
CA PHE A 151 19.49 -12.34 -4.40
C PHE A 151 19.87 -12.56 -5.87
N GLY A 152 20.86 -11.82 -6.36
CA GLY A 152 21.37 -11.89 -7.71
C GLY A 152 20.70 -10.92 -8.69
N PRO A 153 21.15 -10.89 -9.97
CA PRO A 153 20.65 -9.95 -10.97
C PRO A 153 19.15 -10.08 -11.25
N TYR A 154 18.63 -11.31 -11.26
CA TYR A 154 17.20 -11.57 -11.39
C TYR A 154 16.41 -10.96 -10.22
N GLY A 155 16.91 -11.10 -8.99
CA GLY A 155 16.31 -10.52 -7.81
C GLY A 155 16.22 -8.98 -7.89
N ALA A 156 17.26 -8.32 -8.41
CA ALA A 156 17.23 -6.86 -8.62
C ALA A 156 16.09 -6.43 -9.55
N VAL A 157 15.94 -7.11 -10.69
CA VAL A 157 14.88 -6.84 -11.66
C VAL A 157 13.50 -7.14 -11.06
N GLN A 158 13.34 -8.28 -10.39
CA GLN A 158 12.09 -8.69 -9.77
C GLN A 158 11.59 -7.68 -8.73
N HIS A 159 12.46 -7.20 -7.83
CA HIS A 159 12.07 -6.23 -6.80
C HIS A 159 11.75 -4.84 -7.40
N ALA A 160 12.50 -4.41 -8.43
CA ALA A 160 12.17 -3.20 -9.16
C ALA A 160 10.80 -3.30 -9.85
N LEU A 161 10.55 -4.39 -10.57
CA LEU A 161 9.26 -4.62 -11.26
C LEU A 161 8.09 -4.72 -10.28
N ALA A 162 8.29 -5.38 -9.12
CA ALA A 162 7.27 -5.45 -8.08
C ALA A 162 6.90 -4.06 -7.52
N ALA A 163 7.90 -3.21 -7.27
CA ALA A 163 7.66 -1.83 -6.85
C ALA A 163 6.94 -1.03 -7.95
N VAL A 164 7.33 -1.17 -9.22
CA VAL A 164 6.62 -0.55 -10.35
C VAL A 164 5.16 -1.00 -10.41
N ALA A 165 4.90 -2.31 -10.29
CA ALA A 165 3.54 -2.85 -10.31
C ALA A 165 2.68 -2.25 -9.18
N GLY A 166 3.22 -2.20 -7.96
CA GLY A 166 2.55 -1.57 -6.81
C GLY A 166 2.23 -0.09 -7.05
N LEU A 167 3.18 0.66 -7.59
CA LEU A 167 2.98 2.09 -7.91
C LEU A 167 1.97 2.30 -9.03
N ILE A 168 1.97 1.45 -10.06
CA ILE A 168 0.96 1.50 -11.13
C ILE A 168 -0.43 1.26 -10.55
N ALA A 169 -0.61 0.23 -9.72
CA ALA A 169 -1.89 -0.07 -9.09
C ALA A 169 -2.38 1.11 -8.21
N ALA A 170 -1.51 1.65 -7.37
CA ALA A 170 -1.83 2.84 -6.56
C ALA A 170 -2.16 4.05 -7.44
N GLN A 171 -1.43 4.28 -8.54
CA GLN A 171 -1.71 5.40 -9.45
C GLN A 171 -3.06 5.23 -10.19
N LEU A 172 -3.44 4.00 -10.55
CA LEU A 172 -4.74 3.72 -11.14
C LEU A 172 -5.87 3.98 -10.14
N LEU A 173 -5.70 3.52 -8.90
CA LEU A 173 -6.64 3.80 -7.80
C LEU A 173 -6.73 5.31 -7.53
N LEU A 174 -5.61 6.02 -7.45
CA LEU A 174 -5.57 7.47 -7.27
C LEU A 174 -6.39 8.19 -8.37
N ARG A 175 -6.15 7.84 -9.63
CA ARG A 175 -6.90 8.41 -10.75
C ARG A 175 -8.39 8.11 -10.65
N HIS A 176 -8.74 6.92 -10.19
CA HIS A 176 -10.14 6.53 -9.97
C HIS A 176 -10.77 7.36 -8.84
N CYS A 177 -10.10 7.50 -7.71
CA CYS A 177 -10.57 8.33 -6.58
C CYS A 177 -10.72 9.81 -6.99
N VAL A 178 -9.74 10.38 -7.71
CA VAL A 178 -9.85 11.77 -8.20
C VAL A 178 -11.07 11.95 -9.10
N ARG A 179 -11.34 11.00 -10.01
CA ARG A 179 -12.54 11.07 -10.87
C ARG A 179 -13.84 10.89 -10.11
N ARG A 180 -13.84 10.04 -9.06
CA ARG A 180 -15.06 9.68 -8.31
C ARG A 180 -15.38 10.66 -7.19
N PHE A 181 -14.37 11.17 -6.49
CA PHE A 181 -14.52 12.01 -5.30
C PHE A 181 -14.10 13.46 -5.53
N GLY A 182 -13.54 13.76 -6.69
CA GLY A 182 -12.97 15.08 -7.01
C GLY A 182 -11.54 15.29 -6.48
N GLY A 183 -10.97 14.34 -5.73
CA GLY A 183 -9.63 14.48 -5.15
C GLY A 183 -9.28 13.39 -4.14
N VAL A 184 -8.33 13.70 -3.25
CA VAL A 184 -7.84 12.80 -2.20
C VAL A 184 -8.36 13.19 -0.81
N THR A 185 -8.59 12.17 0.04
CA THR A 185 -8.84 12.30 1.49
C THR A 185 -7.73 11.57 2.24
N GLY A 186 -7.74 11.65 3.58
CA GLY A 186 -6.87 10.81 4.43
C GLY A 186 -7.05 9.32 4.17
N ASP A 187 -8.30 8.90 3.96
CA ASP A 187 -8.68 7.51 3.72
C ASP A 187 -8.13 7.01 2.40
N VAL A 188 -8.19 7.83 1.34
CA VAL A 188 -7.60 7.51 0.04
C VAL A 188 -6.10 7.25 0.16
N PHE A 189 -5.36 8.00 0.99
CA PHE A 189 -3.94 7.71 1.23
C PHE A 189 -3.75 6.33 1.85
N GLY A 190 -4.58 5.93 2.83
CA GLY A 190 -4.55 4.58 3.40
C GLY A 190 -4.76 3.51 2.33
N ALA A 191 -5.79 3.69 1.49
CA ALA A 191 -6.09 2.77 0.39
C ALA A 191 -4.94 2.67 -0.63
N LEU A 192 -4.30 3.77 -0.97
CA LEU A 192 -3.14 3.79 -1.88
C LEU A 192 -1.94 3.03 -1.30
N ALA A 193 -1.66 3.23 -0.01
CA ALA A 193 -0.55 2.54 0.67
C ALA A 193 -0.77 1.03 0.67
N GLU A 194 -1.97 0.58 1.07
CA GLU A 194 -2.32 -0.84 1.11
C GLU A 194 -2.33 -1.47 -0.27
N THR A 195 -2.88 -0.79 -1.28
CA THR A 195 -2.87 -1.27 -2.67
C THR A 195 -1.45 -1.44 -3.19
N ALA A 196 -0.58 -0.44 -2.97
CA ALA A 196 0.82 -0.50 -3.40
C ALA A 196 1.59 -1.65 -2.73
N ALA A 197 1.44 -1.78 -1.39
CA ALA A 197 2.10 -2.83 -0.62
C ALA A 197 1.63 -4.23 -1.06
N THR A 198 0.32 -4.42 -1.17
CA THR A 198 -0.27 -5.71 -1.53
C THR A 198 0.17 -6.17 -2.91
N VAL A 199 0.07 -5.28 -3.91
CA VAL A 199 0.47 -5.62 -5.28
C VAL A 199 1.97 -5.90 -5.38
N ALA A 200 2.81 -5.13 -4.68
CA ALA A 200 4.24 -5.38 -4.63
C ALA A 200 4.57 -6.75 -3.99
N LEU A 201 3.92 -7.10 -2.86
CA LEU A 201 4.09 -8.40 -2.22
C LEU A 201 3.66 -9.55 -3.13
N VAL A 202 2.49 -9.45 -3.75
CA VAL A 202 1.99 -10.46 -4.68
C VAL A 202 2.93 -10.62 -5.89
N ALA A 203 3.40 -9.52 -6.46
CA ALA A 203 4.33 -9.55 -7.58
C ALA A 203 5.66 -10.26 -7.23
N LEU A 204 6.14 -10.13 -5.99
CA LEU A 204 7.35 -10.79 -5.49
C LEU A 204 7.18 -12.31 -5.30
N THR A 205 5.95 -12.82 -5.21
CA THR A 205 5.71 -14.28 -5.18
C THR A 205 5.74 -14.93 -6.57
N LEU A 206 5.63 -14.12 -7.63
CA LEU A 206 5.64 -14.65 -9.00
C LEU A 206 7.08 -14.90 -9.45
N GLY A 207 7.40 -16.16 -9.75
CA GLY A 207 8.73 -16.58 -10.21
C GLY A 207 9.79 -16.72 -9.10
N SER A 208 9.35 -16.84 -7.83
CA SER A 208 10.22 -17.13 -6.68
C SER A 208 10.40 -18.62 -6.48
#